data_c3fe8f135b6b280f227b9a6a7ff9dc17
#
_entry.id   c3fe8f135b6b280f227b9a6a7ff9dc17
#
_cell.length_a   1.000
_cell.length_b   1.000
_cell.length_c   1.000
_cell.angle_alpha   90.00
_cell.angle_beta   90.00
_cell.angle_gamma   90.00
#
_symmetry.space_group_name_H-M   'P 1'
#
loop_
_entity.id
_entity.type
_entity.pdbx_description
1 polymer ?
#
loop_
_entity_poly.entity_id
_entity_poly.type
_entity_poly.pdbx_seq_one_letter_code
_entity_poly.pdbx_strand_id
1 'polypeptide(L)'
;MTQTSTIPTETPRVTGRRADQLADRLEQGARALTAFAASLTDAQWKSRCLPDGRTVGVIVHHVAFVYPIEIQIAQTIASGKPLTGLTMDDVHALNAKHAVDNAAVTKEEALEALRTNSAAAADAIRALSDEQLTLAAPASLYADAPVTCQFVLEDHAVRHSYHHLARLKRAVQG
;
A
#
# COMPACT_ATOMS: atom_id res chain seq x y z
N MET A 1 -23.26 40.99 -32.40
CA MET A 1 -23.59 39.70 -31.78
C MET A 1 -22.37 39.24 -30.97
N THR A 2 -22.39 39.50 -29.68
CA THR A 2 -21.24 39.22 -28.79
C THR A 2 -21.50 37.87 -28.11
N GLN A 3 -20.68 36.87 -28.42
CA GLN A 3 -20.73 35.56 -27.79
C GLN A 3 -20.08 35.67 -26.42
N THR A 4 -20.84 35.45 -25.37
CA THR A 4 -20.36 35.32 -23.99
C THR A 4 -19.85 33.88 -23.81
N SER A 5 -18.52 33.74 -23.75
CA SER A 5 -17.87 32.47 -23.44
C SER A 5 -18.04 32.19 -21.96
N THR A 6 -18.87 31.21 -21.59
CA THR A 6 -19.01 30.71 -20.22
C THR A 6 -17.85 29.75 -19.95
N ILE A 7 -16.89 30.16 -19.13
CA ILE A 7 -15.84 29.30 -18.58
C ILE A 7 -16.53 28.38 -17.56
N PRO A 8 -16.40 27.04 -17.66
CA PRO A 8 -16.90 26.15 -16.62
C PRO A 8 -16.10 26.40 -15.34
N THR A 9 -16.77 26.80 -14.30
CA THR A 9 -16.19 26.91 -12.97
C THR A 9 -15.98 25.48 -12.46
N GLU A 10 -14.74 24.99 -12.52
CA GLU A 10 -14.35 23.74 -11.89
C GLU A 10 -14.57 23.91 -10.38
N THR A 11 -15.55 23.19 -9.83
CA THR A 11 -15.78 23.14 -8.37
C THR A 11 -14.55 22.55 -7.72
N PRO A 12 -13.91 23.21 -6.72
CA PRO A 12 -12.77 22.65 -6.02
C PRO A 12 -13.15 21.27 -5.47
N ARG A 13 -12.41 20.23 -5.82
CA ARG A 13 -12.58 18.89 -5.26
C ARG A 13 -12.23 18.99 -3.77
N VAL A 14 -13.23 18.98 -2.89
CA VAL A 14 -13.01 18.90 -1.45
C VAL A 14 -12.46 17.50 -1.19
N THR A 15 -11.16 17.39 -0.93
CA THR A 15 -10.55 16.15 -0.46
C THR A 15 -11.21 15.78 0.85
N GLY A 16 -11.79 14.59 0.93
CA GLY A 16 -12.55 14.17 2.10
C GLY A 16 -11.65 14.01 3.32
N ARG A 17 -12.11 14.48 4.49
CA ARG A 17 -11.40 14.30 5.77
C ARG A 17 -11.05 12.86 6.07
N ARG A 18 -11.83 11.86 5.58
CA ARG A 18 -11.55 10.43 5.71
C ARG A 18 -10.32 10.01 4.89
N ALA A 19 -10.18 10.51 3.67
CA ALA A 19 -9.01 10.25 2.83
C ALA A 19 -7.73 10.76 3.48
N ASP A 20 -7.74 11.98 4.05
CA ASP A 20 -6.60 12.53 4.78
C ASP A 20 -6.22 11.64 5.97
N GLN A 21 -7.18 11.20 6.77
CA GLN A 21 -6.93 10.31 7.92
C GLN A 21 -6.37 8.94 7.50
N LEU A 22 -6.82 8.38 6.38
CA LEU A 22 -6.27 7.13 5.83
C LEU A 22 -4.82 7.32 5.37
N ALA A 23 -4.54 8.38 4.63
CA ALA A 23 -3.20 8.72 4.16
C ALA A 23 -2.23 8.95 5.33
N ASP A 24 -2.65 9.72 6.34
CA ASP A 24 -1.84 9.99 7.55
C ASP A 24 -1.49 8.69 8.31
N ARG A 25 -2.44 7.75 8.42
CA ARG A 25 -2.18 6.43 9.03
C ARG A 25 -1.21 5.60 8.22
N LEU A 26 -1.33 5.60 6.87
CA LEU A 26 -0.39 4.92 5.99
C LEU A 26 1.02 5.48 6.19
N GLU A 27 1.19 6.79 6.13
CA GLU A 27 2.48 7.45 6.33
C GLU A 27 3.06 7.21 7.73
N GLN A 28 2.21 7.20 8.76
CA GLN A 28 2.65 6.87 10.12
C GLN A 28 3.23 5.46 10.19
N GLY A 29 2.56 4.47 9.57
CA GLY A 29 3.04 3.09 9.48
C GLY A 29 4.35 2.99 8.70
N ALA A 30 4.44 3.66 7.56
CA ALA A 30 5.64 3.69 6.73
C ALA A 30 6.83 4.35 7.46
N ARG A 31 6.61 5.48 8.15
CA ARG A 31 7.65 6.14 8.97
C ARG A 31 8.12 5.23 10.10
N ALA A 32 7.22 4.53 10.79
CA ALA A 32 7.57 3.62 11.86
C ALA A 32 8.41 2.43 11.35
N LEU A 33 8.05 1.87 10.19
CA LEU A 33 8.82 0.80 9.54
C LEU A 33 10.18 1.32 9.08
N THR A 34 10.25 2.50 8.48
CA THR A 34 11.51 3.15 8.05
C THR A 34 12.47 3.35 9.23
N ALA A 35 11.98 3.92 10.33
CA ALA A 35 12.80 4.15 11.52
C ALA A 35 13.34 2.84 12.12
N PHE A 36 12.49 1.81 12.18
CA PHE A 36 12.90 0.48 12.62
C PHE A 36 13.96 -0.12 11.69
N ALA A 37 13.71 -0.13 10.38
CA ALA A 37 14.63 -0.72 9.40
C ALA A 37 16.00 0.01 9.37
N ALA A 38 16.00 1.34 9.49
CA ALA A 38 17.22 2.14 9.56
C ALA A 38 18.09 1.81 10.80
N SER A 39 17.47 1.41 11.91
CA SER A 39 18.19 1.08 13.16
C SER A 39 18.82 -0.31 13.17
N LEU A 40 18.50 -1.17 12.20
CA LEU A 40 18.99 -2.55 12.17
C LEU A 40 20.47 -2.62 11.81
N THR A 41 21.18 -3.58 12.41
CA THR A 41 22.52 -3.99 11.97
C THR A 41 22.46 -4.79 10.66
N ASP A 42 23.59 -4.95 9.98
CA ASP A 42 23.65 -5.76 8.75
C ASP A 42 23.31 -7.23 9.01
N ALA A 43 23.67 -7.76 10.17
CA ALA A 43 23.30 -9.12 10.56
C ALA A 43 21.79 -9.28 10.72
N GLN A 44 21.14 -8.32 11.38
CA GLN A 44 19.67 -8.27 11.52
C GLN A 44 18.98 -8.09 10.17
N TRP A 45 19.52 -7.24 9.29
CA TRP A 45 19.00 -7.03 7.94
C TRP A 45 18.94 -8.31 7.11
N LYS A 46 19.96 -9.15 7.25
CA LYS A 46 20.13 -10.45 6.56
C LYS A 46 19.47 -11.62 7.28
N SER A 47 18.98 -11.43 8.51
CA SER A 47 18.31 -12.49 9.26
C SER A 47 17.01 -12.93 8.59
N ARG A 48 16.64 -14.21 8.77
CA ARG A 48 15.45 -14.78 8.16
C ARG A 48 14.27 -14.72 9.09
N CYS A 49 13.11 -14.40 8.54
CA CYS A 49 11.85 -14.35 9.25
C CYS A 49 11.01 -15.61 8.99
N LEU A 50 10.57 -16.26 10.04
CA LEU A 50 9.64 -17.39 9.94
C LEU A 50 8.20 -16.89 9.72
N PRO A 51 7.32 -17.71 9.09
CA PRO A 51 7.58 -19.05 8.57
C PRO A 51 8.12 -19.09 7.13
N ASP A 52 8.07 -18.00 6.36
CA ASP A 52 8.35 -18.00 4.92
C ASP A 52 9.83 -17.90 4.53
N GLY A 53 10.72 -17.70 5.51
CA GLY A 53 12.16 -17.71 5.30
C GLY A 53 12.74 -16.50 4.55
N ARG A 54 11.92 -15.49 4.22
CA ARG A 54 12.40 -14.23 3.64
C ARG A 54 13.31 -13.48 4.62
N THR A 55 14.31 -12.78 4.11
CA THR A 55 15.13 -11.91 4.97
C THR A 55 14.34 -10.67 5.39
N VAL A 56 14.78 -10.05 6.49
CA VAL A 56 14.22 -8.76 6.94
C VAL A 56 14.24 -7.74 5.81
N GLY A 57 15.35 -7.62 5.09
CA GLY A 57 15.48 -6.69 3.96
C GLY A 57 14.45 -6.91 2.86
N VAL A 58 14.26 -8.17 2.46
CA VAL A 58 13.25 -8.54 1.45
C VAL A 58 11.85 -8.17 1.92
N ILE A 59 11.53 -8.33 3.21
CA ILE A 59 10.21 -7.99 3.74
C ILE A 59 10.02 -6.46 3.78
N VAL A 60 11.03 -5.68 4.17
CA VAL A 60 10.94 -4.21 4.13
C VAL A 60 10.72 -3.72 2.70
N HIS A 61 11.48 -4.24 1.73
CA HIS A 61 11.32 -3.89 0.32
C HIS A 61 9.96 -4.35 -0.24
N HIS A 62 9.46 -5.50 0.19
CA HIS A 62 8.13 -5.99 -0.18
C HIS A 62 7.04 -5.00 0.20
N VAL A 63 7.08 -4.40 1.39
CA VAL A 63 6.09 -3.39 1.79
C VAL A 63 6.10 -2.19 0.83
N ALA A 64 7.28 -1.73 0.43
CA ALA A 64 7.39 -0.67 -0.56
C ALA A 64 6.83 -1.08 -1.93
N PHE A 65 7.15 -2.30 -2.36
CA PHE A 65 6.79 -2.85 -3.67
C PHE A 65 5.28 -2.98 -3.86
N VAL A 66 4.53 -3.35 -2.81
CA VAL A 66 3.09 -3.60 -2.94
C VAL A 66 2.23 -2.34 -2.87
N TYR A 67 2.71 -1.22 -2.34
CA TYR A 67 1.92 0.02 -2.25
C TYR A 67 1.26 0.43 -3.57
N PRO A 68 1.97 0.54 -4.71
CA PRO A 68 1.33 0.91 -5.97
C PRO A 68 0.27 -0.10 -6.43
N ILE A 69 0.47 -1.40 -6.13
CA ILE A 69 -0.48 -2.46 -6.47
C ILE A 69 -1.76 -2.33 -5.65
N GLU A 70 -1.62 -2.13 -4.34
CA GLU A 70 -2.75 -1.97 -3.41
C GLU A 70 -3.56 -0.71 -3.71
N ILE A 71 -2.89 0.38 -4.08
CA ILE A 71 -3.54 1.62 -4.52
C ILE A 71 -4.31 1.39 -5.83
N GLN A 72 -3.75 0.67 -6.79
CA GLN A 72 -4.43 0.35 -8.04
C GLN A 72 -5.70 -0.48 -7.80
N ILE A 73 -5.64 -1.47 -6.90
CA ILE A 73 -6.82 -2.26 -6.49
C ILE A 73 -7.88 -1.34 -5.88
N ALA A 74 -7.51 -0.49 -4.93
CA ALA A 74 -8.42 0.45 -4.29
C ALA A 74 -9.06 1.43 -5.30
N GLN A 75 -8.27 1.97 -6.24
CA GLN A 75 -8.77 2.87 -7.31
C GLN A 75 -9.73 2.15 -8.26
N THR A 76 -9.53 0.86 -8.53
CA THR A 76 -10.46 0.06 -9.31
C THR A 76 -11.83 0.03 -8.61
N ILE A 77 -11.88 -0.29 -7.32
CA ILE A 77 -13.11 -0.29 -6.53
C ILE A 77 -13.69 1.14 -6.43
N ALA A 78 -12.85 2.17 -6.22
CA ALA A 78 -13.26 3.57 -6.18
C ALA A 78 -13.90 4.07 -7.48
N SER A 79 -13.68 3.39 -8.59
CA SER A 79 -14.34 3.66 -9.89
C SER A 79 -15.65 2.88 -10.08
N GLY A 80 -16.09 2.11 -9.09
CA GLY A 80 -17.27 1.24 -9.15
C GLY A 80 -17.06 -0.02 -10.00
N LYS A 81 -15.83 -0.33 -10.40
CA LYS A 81 -15.51 -1.49 -11.22
C LYS A 81 -15.16 -2.71 -10.34
N PRO A 82 -15.63 -3.92 -10.72
CA PRO A 82 -15.24 -5.13 -10.00
C PRO A 82 -13.74 -5.43 -10.21
N LEU A 83 -13.12 -5.95 -9.16
CA LEU A 83 -11.81 -6.59 -9.26
C LEU A 83 -12.01 -8.06 -9.61
N THR A 84 -11.66 -8.45 -10.84
CA THR A 84 -11.88 -9.80 -11.34
C THR A 84 -10.58 -10.50 -11.69
N GLY A 85 -10.55 -11.83 -11.54
CA GLY A 85 -9.46 -12.68 -12.04
C GLY A 85 -8.17 -12.64 -11.23
N LEU A 86 -8.08 -11.84 -10.15
CA LEU A 86 -6.95 -11.86 -9.22
C LEU A 86 -7.23 -12.91 -8.13
N THR A 87 -6.33 -13.88 -7.99
CA THR A 87 -6.44 -14.95 -7.02
C THR A 87 -5.37 -14.87 -5.94
N MET A 88 -5.54 -15.58 -4.83
CA MET A 88 -4.49 -15.70 -3.81
C MET A 88 -3.25 -16.42 -4.35
N ASP A 89 -3.40 -17.32 -5.31
CA ASP A 89 -2.26 -17.98 -5.96
C ASP A 89 -1.43 -16.98 -6.78
N ASP A 90 -2.08 -16.02 -7.47
CA ASP A 90 -1.39 -14.93 -8.16
C ASP A 90 -0.61 -14.05 -7.17
N VAL A 91 -1.22 -13.73 -6.03
CA VAL A 91 -0.57 -12.96 -4.96
C VAL A 91 0.63 -13.74 -4.40
N HIS A 92 0.49 -15.03 -4.16
CA HIS A 92 1.59 -15.87 -3.69
C HIS A 92 2.71 -15.98 -4.73
N ALA A 93 2.39 -16.15 -6.01
CA ALA A 93 3.37 -16.20 -7.09
C ALA A 93 4.13 -14.88 -7.23
N LEU A 94 3.42 -13.74 -7.17
CA LEU A 94 4.02 -12.41 -7.17
C LEU A 94 4.99 -12.21 -6.00
N ASN A 95 4.58 -12.60 -4.80
CA ASN A 95 5.39 -12.49 -3.60
C ASN A 95 6.64 -13.38 -3.65
N ALA A 96 6.50 -14.60 -4.18
CA ALA A 96 7.61 -15.51 -4.35
C ALA A 96 8.63 -14.97 -5.37
N LYS A 97 8.12 -14.48 -6.52
CA LYS A 97 8.99 -13.84 -7.53
C LYS A 97 9.69 -12.61 -6.97
N HIS A 98 8.97 -11.72 -6.27
CA HIS A 98 9.55 -10.54 -5.62
C HIS A 98 10.70 -10.95 -4.66
N ALA A 99 10.49 -11.99 -3.86
CA ALA A 99 11.50 -12.45 -2.90
C ALA A 99 12.79 -12.96 -3.58
N VAL A 100 12.66 -13.62 -4.73
CA VAL A 100 13.81 -14.07 -5.52
C VAL A 100 14.53 -12.89 -6.17
N ASP A 101 13.79 -12.02 -6.84
CA ASP A 101 14.35 -10.89 -7.58
C ASP A 101 15.09 -9.91 -6.67
N ASN A 102 14.64 -9.78 -5.39
CA ASN A 102 15.18 -8.83 -4.43
C ASN A 102 15.95 -9.49 -3.27
N ALA A 103 16.44 -10.72 -3.48
CA ALA A 103 17.14 -11.47 -2.43
C ALA A 103 18.38 -10.75 -1.87
N ALA A 104 19.01 -9.89 -2.67
CA ALA A 104 20.20 -9.12 -2.33
C ALA A 104 19.94 -7.63 -2.11
N VAL A 105 18.67 -7.21 -1.93
CA VAL A 105 18.31 -5.80 -1.77
C VAL A 105 19.07 -5.15 -0.62
N THR A 106 19.66 -4.00 -0.89
CA THR A 106 20.35 -3.19 0.11
C THR A 106 19.36 -2.45 1.00
N LYS A 107 19.85 -2.00 2.16
CA LYS A 107 19.02 -1.20 3.08
C LYS A 107 18.64 0.14 2.44
N GLU A 108 19.57 0.75 1.75
CA GLU A 108 19.40 2.03 1.06
C GLU A 108 18.32 1.95 -0.01
N GLU A 109 18.37 0.93 -0.87
CA GLU A 109 17.37 0.69 -1.92
C GLU A 109 15.97 0.48 -1.33
N ALA A 110 15.86 -0.36 -0.30
CA ALA A 110 14.58 -0.66 0.33
C ALA A 110 13.98 0.57 1.05
N LEU A 111 14.80 1.36 1.75
CA LEU A 111 14.35 2.57 2.44
C LEU A 111 13.93 3.67 1.45
N GLU A 112 14.66 3.84 0.35
CA GLU A 112 14.31 4.79 -0.69
C GLU A 112 13.01 4.39 -1.40
N ALA A 113 12.84 3.10 -1.74
CA ALA A 113 11.61 2.58 -2.31
C ALA A 113 10.42 2.78 -1.35
N LEU A 114 10.63 2.51 -0.04
CA LEU A 114 9.59 2.70 0.98
C LEU A 114 9.17 4.17 1.10
N ARG A 115 10.15 5.09 1.13
CA ARG A 115 9.90 6.53 1.19
C ARG A 115 9.11 7.02 -0.03
N THR A 116 9.54 6.64 -1.23
CA THR A 116 8.94 7.10 -2.49
C THR A 116 7.54 6.54 -2.67
N ASN A 117 7.37 5.22 -2.50
CA ASN A 117 6.10 4.57 -2.79
C ASN A 117 5.05 4.84 -1.72
N SER A 118 5.43 4.99 -0.44
CA SER A 118 4.46 5.39 0.59
C SER A 118 3.96 6.82 0.42
N ALA A 119 4.83 7.75 0.00
CA ALA A 119 4.42 9.13 -0.31
C ALA A 119 3.43 9.15 -1.49
N ALA A 120 3.76 8.47 -2.59
CA ALA A 120 2.88 8.38 -3.75
C ALA A 120 1.53 7.71 -3.40
N ALA A 121 1.54 6.67 -2.56
CA ALA A 121 0.32 6.01 -2.09
C ALA A 121 -0.54 6.96 -1.24
N ALA A 122 0.07 7.70 -0.32
CA ALA A 122 -0.62 8.69 0.50
C ALA A 122 -1.27 9.79 -0.34
N ASP A 123 -0.55 10.31 -1.34
CA ASP A 123 -1.08 11.32 -2.26
C ASP A 123 -2.25 10.78 -3.08
N ALA A 124 -2.15 9.54 -3.56
CA ALA A 124 -3.24 8.87 -4.28
C ALA A 124 -4.48 8.67 -3.39
N ILE A 125 -4.31 8.35 -2.11
CA ILE A 125 -5.42 8.23 -1.15
C ILE A 125 -6.05 9.60 -0.91
N ARG A 126 -5.26 10.65 -0.68
CA ARG A 126 -5.77 12.03 -0.48
C ARG A 126 -6.57 12.55 -1.65
N ALA A 127 -6.31 12.06 -2.86
CA ALA A 127 -7.05 12.43 -4.06
C ALA A 127 -8.47 11.81 -4.14
N LEU A 128 -8.80 10.83 -3.28
CA LEU A 128 -10.11 10.20 -3.27
C LEU A 128 -11.15 11.05 -2.53
N SER A 129 -12.37 11.11 -3.07
CA SER A 129 -13.50 11.72 -2.40
C SER A 129 -14.14 10.75 -1.38
N ASP A 130 -14.93 11.29 -0.44
CA ASP A 130 -15.68 10.45 0.51
C ASP A 130 -16.70 9.53 -0.19
N GLU A 131 -17.24 9.96 -1.34
CA GLU A 131 -18.09 9.11 -2.18
C GLU A 131 -17.29 7.93 -2.74
N GLN A 132 -16.12 8.19 -3.31
CA GLN A 132 -15.24 7.15 -3.85
C GLN A 132 -14.81 6.15 -2.77
N LEU A 133 -14.55 6.61 -1.55
CA LEU A 133 -14.22 5.73 -0.43
C LEU A 133 -15.37 4.80 -0.04
N THR A 134 -16.62 5.21 -0.25
CA THR A 134 -17.81 4.40 0.05
C THR A 134 -18.29 3.52 -1.11
N LEU A 135 -17.80 3.74 -2.33
CA LEU A 135 -18.13 2.87 -3.44
C LEU A 135 -17.69 1.44 -3.16
N ALA A 136 -18.59 0.51 -3.42
CA ALA A 136 -18.36 -0.92 -3.26
C ALA A 136 -18.48 -1.64 -4.60
N ALA A 137 -17.62 -2.62 -4.83
CA ALA A 137 -17.69 -3.50 -5.98
C ALA A 137 -17.23 -4.92 -5.62
N PRO A 138 -17.68 -5.95 -6.35
CA PRO A 138 -17.22 -7.31 -6.16
C PRO A 138 -15.69 -7.40 -6.31
N ALA A 139 -15.06 -8.18 -5.44
CA ALA A 139 -13.62 -8.37 -5.49
C ALA A 139 -13.25 -9.86 -5.35
N SER A 140 -12.56 -10.40 -6.36
CA SER A 140 -12.20 -11.82 -6.43
C SER A 140 -11.33 -12.29 -5.27
N LEU A 141 -10.47 -11.41 -4.71
CA LEU A 141 -9.69 -11.72 -3.50
C LEU A 141 -10.55 -11.93 -2.24
N TYR A 142 -11.81 -11.51 -2.26
CA TYR A 142 -12.78 -11.63 -1.17
C TYR A 142 -13.97 -12.51 -1.56
N ALA A 143 -13.74 -13.54 -2.39
CA ALA A 143 -14.77 -14.46 -2.88
C ALA A 143 -15.94 -13.74 -3.56
N ASP A 144 -15.64 -12.71 -4.36
CA ASP A 144 -16.59 -11.87 -5.08
C ASP A 144 -17.56 -11.08 -4.18
N ALA A 145 -17.31 -11.03 -2.87
CA ALA A 145 -18.06 -10.16 -1.99
C ALA A 145 -17.86 -8.69 -2.38
N PRO A 146 -18.92 -7.85 -2.32
CA PRO A 146 -18.76 -6.42 -2.53
C PRO A 146 -18.00 -5.78 -1.34
N VAL A 147 -16.84 -5.19 -1.62
CA VAL A 147 -16.01 -4.50 -0.64
C VAL A 147 -15.90 -3.02 -1.00
N THR A 148 -15.86 -2.14 0.01
CA THR A 148 -15.67 -0.71 -0.24
C THR A 148 -14.22 -0.37 -0.54
N CYS A 149 -13.99 0.72 -1.28
CA CYS A 149 -12.64 1.25 -1.47
C CYS A 149 -11.94 1.52 -0.12
N GLN A 150 -12.63 2.12 0.84
CA GLN A 150 -12.07 2.36 2.17
C GLN A 150 -11.64 1.07 2.85
N PHE A 151 -12.46 0.01 2.82
CA PHE A 151 -12.10 -1.28 3.41
C PHE A 151 -10.83 -1.85 2.78
N VAL A 152 -10.72 -1.82 1.45
CA VAL A 152 -9.53 -2.30 0.73
C VAL A 152 -8.28 -1.52 1.16
N LEU A 153 -8.37 -0.19 1.25
CA LEU A 153 -7.27 0.65 1.72
C LEU A 153 -6.86 0.30 3.16
N GLU A 154 -7.82 0.10 4.06
CA GLU A 154 -7.54 -0.21 5.46
C GLU A 154 -6.96 -1.62 5.64
N ASP A 155 -7.50 -2.62 4.94
CA ASP A 155 -7.06 -4.02 5.06
C ASP A 155 -5.73 -4.28 4.37
N HIS A 156 -5.40 -3.53 3.32
CA HIS A 156 -4.14 -3.65 2.59
C HIS A 156 -3.19 -2.49 2.90
N ALA A 157 -3.27 -1.39 2.17
CA ALA A 157 -2.25 -0.35 2.15
C ALA A 157 -1.94 0.25 3.53
N VAL A 158 -2.96 0.59 4.33
CA VAL A 158 -2.76 1.19 5.66
C VAL A 158 -2.17 0.16 6.63
N ARG A 159 -2.73 -1.06 6.66
CA ARG A 159 -2.31 -2.10 7.61
C ARG A 159 -0.94 -2.69 7.29
N HIS A 160 -0.48 -2.63 6.04
CA HIS A 160 0.67 -3.39 5.54
C HIS A 160 1.96 -3.12 6.32
N SER A 161 2.33 -1.85 6.46
CA SER A 161 3.51 -1.46 7.24
C SER A 161 3.43 -1.90 8.71
N TYR A 162 2.27 -1.74 9.35
CA TYR A 162 2.09 -2.13 10.75
C TYR A 162 2.20 -3.64 10.94
N HIS A 163 1.56 -4.42 10.06
CA HIS A 163 1.61 -5.87 10.08
C HIS A 163 3.05 -6.38 9.97
N HIS A 164 3.78 -5.91 8.97
CA HIS A 164 5.16 -6.35 8.77
C HIS A 164 6.10 -5.83 9.84
N LEU A 165 5.95 -4.59 10.32
CA LEU A 165 6.74 -4.06 11.42
C LEU A 165 6.60 -4.93 12.69
N ALA A 166 5.38 -5.32 13.05
CA ALA A 166 5.14 -6.18 14.20
C ALA A 166 5.81 -7.55 14.03
N ARG A 167 5.79 -8.12 12.82
CA ARG A 167 6.44 -9.38 12.49
C ARG A 167 7.97 -9.25 12.55
N LEU A 168 8.53 -8.21 11.95
CA LEU A 168 9.97 -7.96 11.91
C LEU A 168 10.55 -7.74 13.31
N LYS A 169 9.86 -6.97 14.17
CA LYS A 169 10.28 -6.79 15.56
C LYS A 169 10.44 -8.12 16.30
N ARG A 170 9.50 -9.04 16.12
CA ARG A 170 9.61 -10.38 16.73
C ARG A 170 10.79 -11.20 16.18
N ALA A 171 11.05 -11.08 14.87
CA ALA A 171 12.10 -11.84 14.21
C ALA A 171 13.53 -11.40 14.59
N VAL A 172 13.73 -10.13 15.00
CA VAL A 172 15.06 -9.62 15.38
C VAL A 172 15.31 -9.60 16.90
N GLN A 173 14.30 -9.92 17.70
CA GLN A 173 14.41 -10.00 19.16
C GLN A 173 14.66 -11.42 19.69
N GLY A 174 14.42 -12.44 18.86
CA GLY A 174 14.67 -13.85 19.14
C GLY A 174 15.96 -14.34 18.54
#